data_534b78e01b9542d11c1cff4b8bb9a0e7
#
_entry.id   534b78e01b9542d11c1cff4b8bb9a0e7
#
_cell.length_a   1.000
_cell.length_b   1.000
_cell.length_c   1.000
_cell.angle_alpha   90.00
_cell.angle_beta   90.00
_cell.angle_gamma   90.00
#
_symmetry.space_group_name_H-M   'P 1'
#
loop_
_entity.id
_entity.type
_entity.pdbx_description
1 polymer ?
#
loop_
_entity_poly.entity_id
_entity_poly.type
_entity_poly.pdbx_seq_one_letter_code
_entity_poly.pdbx_strand_id
1 'polypeptide(L)'
;FRGGLTKRSYFNQNGKVLINDKEALMHSSNVYMFKTALRLAGDPYSSGMSLPNNIEEAGQKLRKGLNQVGLGVKTGIDLPNETIGQIEPLTNNPGNYLDLSIGQYDTYTPIQLSQYISTIANNGYRVQPHIGLAIHDATNSDQVGPVKDKIKGNILNKVNNSQDEIDEVKQGFKMAF
;
A
#
# COMPACT_ATOMS: atom_id res chain seq x y z
N PHE A 1 -19.23 17.06 -2.19
CA PHE A 1 -20.23 16.00 -2.06
C PHE A 1 -21.51 16.55 -1.42
N ARG A 2 -22.62 15.85 -1.61
CA ARG A 2 -23.89 16.18 -0.96
C ARG A 2 -23.73 16.09 0.56
N GLY A 3 -24.37 17.00 1.31
CA GLY A 3 -24.20 17.07 2.78
C GLY A 3 -23.00 17.88 3.26
N GLY A 4 -22.33 18.61 2.36
CA GLY A 4 -21.26 19.53 2.72
C GLY A 4 -19.86 18.91 2.93
N LEU A 5 -19.70 17.58 2.73
CA LEU A 5 -18.39 16.94 2.79
C LEU A 5 -17.48 17.48 1.67
N THR A 6 -16.34 18.03 2.06
CA THR A 6 -15.31 18.53 1.13
C THR A 6 -13.99 17.80 1.38
N LYS A 7 -13.43 17.24 0.31
CA LYS A 7 -12.09 16.64 0.29
C LYS A 7 -11.19 17.45 -0.64
N ARG A 8 -9.96 17.72 -0.27
CA ARG A 8 -9.04 18.62 -0.97
C ARG A 8 -7.67 17.98 -1.18
N SER A 9 -6.91 18.55 -2.10
CA SER A 9 -5.49 18.31 -2.27
C SER A 9 -4.76 19.64 -2.24
N TYR A 10 -3.63 19.70 -1.57
CA TYR A 10 -2.82 20.94 -1.49
C TYR A 10 -2.22 21.32 -2.86
N PHE A 11 -1.98 20.35 -3.72
CA PHE A 11 -1.38 20.55 -5.02
C PHE A 11 -2.16 21.50 -5.93
N ASN A 12 -3.49 21.49 -5.89
CA ASN A 12 -4.33 22.27 -6.80
C ASN A 12 -5.32 23.19 -6.07
N GLN A 13 -4.84 23.99 -5.13
CA GLN A 13 -5.67 24.91 -4.35
C GLN A 13 -6.37 25.97 -5.22
N ASN A 14 -5.77 26.35 -6.36
CA ASN A 14 -6.21 27.45 -7.22
C ASN A 14 -7.08 27.01 -8.41
N GLY A 15 -7.62 25.80 -8.41
CA GLY A 15 -8.54 25.37 -9.45
C GLY A 15 -8.37 23.94 -9.94
N LYS A 16 -8.96 23.67 -11.11
CA LYS A 16 -8.89 22.33 -11.74
C LYS A 16 -7.56 22.16 -12.47
N VAL A 17 -6.84 21.08 -12.17
CA VAL A 17 -5.62 20.68 -12.86
C VAL A 17 -5.88 19.32 -13.51
N LEU A 18 -5.50 19.18 -14.76
CA LEU A 18 -5.48 17.89 -15.46
C LEU A 18 -4.09 17.28 -15.25
N ILE A 19 -4.06 16.13 -14.63
CA ILE A 19 -2.85 15.35 -14.37
C ILE A 19 -3.10 13.88 -14.68
N ASN A 20 -2.03 13.17 -15.05
CA ASN A 20 -2.05 11.72 -15.21
C ASN A 20 -1.70 11.03 -13.87
N ASP A 21 -1.63 9.71 -13.87
CA ASP A 21 -1.33 8.88 -12.70
C ASP A 21 0.09 9.08 -12.17
N LYS A 22 1.10 9.22 -13.02
CA LYS A 22 2.49 9.54 -12.59
C LYS A 22 2.59 10.90 -11.91
N GLU A 23 1.98 11.91 -12.52
CA GLU A 23 1.91 13.26 -11.95
C GLU A 23 1.11 13.26 -10.63
N ALA A 24 0.07 12.42 -10.52
CA ALA A 24 -0.70 12.28 -9.30
C ALA A 24 0.13 11.70 -8.15
N LEU A 25 0.99 10.74 -8.43
CA LEU A 25 1.96 10.20 -7.47
C LEU A 25 3.05 11.23 -7.14
N MET A 26 3.65 11.86 -8.15
CA MET A 26 4.65 12.91 -8.01
C MET A 26 4.20 14.03 -7.07
N HIS A 27 2.97 14.50 -7.24
CA HIS A 27 2.40 15.61 -6.47
C HIS A 27 1.61 15.17 -5.23
N SER A 28 1.58 13.87 -4.93
CA SER A 28 0.78 13.32 -3.82
C SER A 28 -0.67 13.82 -3.84
N SER A 29 -1.34 13.70 -5.00
CA SER A 29 -2.66 14.27 -5.24
C SER A 29 -3.77 13.44 -4.58
N ASN A 30 -4.20 13.83 -3.39
CA ASN A 30 -5.32 13.19 -2.68
C ASN A 30 -6.60 13.16 -3.54
N VAL A 31 -6.91 14.24 -4.23
CA VAL A 31 -8.13 14.32 -5.07
C VAL A 31 -8.10 13.29 -6.21
N TYR A 32 -6.91 13.02 -6.77
CA TYR A 32 -6.77 11.96 -7.77
C TYR A 32 -7.09 10.58 -7.16
N MET A 33 -6.53 10.28 -6.01
CA MET A 33 -6.77 9.02 -5.30
C MET A 33 -8.24 8.86 -4.87
N PHE A 34 -8.89 9.93 -4.38
CA PHE A 34 -10.33 9.91 -4.09
C PHE A 34 -11.16 9.57 -5.32
N LYS A 35 -10.86 10.17 -6.47
CA LYS A 35 -11.56 9.86 -7.73
C LYS A 35 -11.32 8.43 -8.20
N THR A 36 -10.11 7.91 -8.00
CA THR A 36 -9.77 6.52 -8.31
C THR A 36 -10.56 5.56 -7.40
N ALA A 37 -10.64 5.85 -6.10
CA ALA A 37 -11.46 5.09 -5.16
C ALA A 37 -12.95 5.09 -5.54
N LEU A 38 -13.51 6.24 -5.92
CA LEU A 38 -14.90 6.33 -6.39
C LEU A 38 -15.14 5.48 -7.65
N ARG A 39 -14.20 5.48 -8.60
CA ARG A 39 -14.26 4.59 -9.77
C ARG A 39 -14.23 3.11 -9.38
N LEU A 40 -13.39 2.74 -8.39
CA LEU A 40 -13.33 1.38 -7.87
C LEU A 40 -14.65 0.95 -7.21
N ALA A 41 -15.38 1.90 -6.61
CA ALA A 41 -16.72 1.69 -6.07
C ALA A 41 -17.83 1.63 -7.14
N GLY A 42 -17.51 1.91 -8.41
CA GLY A 42 -18.46 1.95 -9.51
C GLY A 42 -19.19 3.30 -9.71
N ASP A 43 -18.89 4.29 -8.87
CA ASP A 43 -19.52 5.62 -8.89
C ASP A 43 -18.49 6.71 -9.22
N PRO A 44 -18.17 6.96 -10.51
CA PRO A 44 -17.24 8.03 -10.89
C PRO A 44 -17.70 9.40 -10.38
N TYR A 45 -16.72 10.21 -9.94
CA TYR A 45 -17.01 11.52 -9.38
C TYR A 45 -17.84 12.42 -10.29
N SER A 46 -18.92 12.96 -9.73
CA SER A 46 -19.67 14.09 -10.27
C SER A 46 -19.90 15.15 -9.17
N SER A 47 -20.02 16.42 -9.59
CA SER A 47 -20.22 17.51 -8.61
C SER A 47 -21.55 17.34 -7.87
N GLY A 48 -21.51 17.48 -6.55
CA GLY A 48 -22.70 17.35 -5.71
C GLY A 48 -23.20 15.91 -5.48
N MET A 49 -22.47 14.88 -5.97
CA MET A 49 -22.85 13.48 -5.76
C MET A 49 -22.90 13.10 -4.28
N SER A 50 -23.70 12.12 -3.93
CA SER A 50 -23.60 11.40 -2.66
C SER A 50 -22.40 10.45 -2.72
N LEU A 51 -21.85 10.09 -1.55
CA LEU A 51 -20.86 9.01 -1.50
C LEU A 51 -21.52 7.65 -1.80
N PRO A 52 -20.79 6.68 -2.38
CA PRO A 52 -21.32 5.36 -2.70
C PRO A 52 -21.92 4.65 -1.48
N ASN A 53 -22.96 3.88 -1.70
CA ASN A 53 -23.58 3.07 -0.63
C ASN A 53 -22.84 1.73 -0.41
N ASN A 54 -22.02 1.29 -1.36
CA ASN A 54 -21.27 0.03 -1.35
C ASN A 54 -19.84 0.18 -0.86
N ILE A 55 -19.58 1.17 0.01
CA ILE A 55 -18.22 1.49 0.51
C ILE A 55 -17.52 0.32 1.19
N GLU A 56 -18.26 -0.55 1.86
CA GLU A 56 -17.68 -1.74 2.51
C GLU A 56 -17.10 -2.69 1.45
N GLU A 57 -17.85 -3.01 0.41
CA GLU A 57 -17.38 -3.85 -0.70
C GLU A 57 -16.20 -3.20 -1.44
N ALA A 58 -16.31 -1.91 -1.74
CA ALA A 58 -15.25 -1.16 -2.40
C ALA A 58 -13.98 -1.09 -1.54
N GLY A 59 -14.14 -0.90 -0.23
CA GLY A 59 -13.03 -0.93 0.72
C GLY A 59 -12.35 -2.29 0.80
N GLN A 60 -13.12 -3.37 0.78
CA GLN A 60 -12.57 -4.74 0.72
C GLN A 60 -11.78 -4.97 -0.58
N LYS A 61 -12.27 -4.46 -1.72
CA LYS A 61 -11.52 -4.52 -2.99
C LYS A 61 -10.19 -3.75 -2.89
N LEU A 62 -10.21 -2.54 -2.32
CA LEU A 62 -8.99 -1.73 -2.12
C LEU A 62 -8.01 -2.45 -1.20
N ARG A 63 -8.47 -2.94 -0.04
CA ARG A 63 -7.63 -3.70 0.91
C ARG A 63 -7.05 -4.97 0.31
N LYS A 64 -7.81 -5.67 -0.53
CA LYS A 64 -7.30 -6.84 -1.26
C LYS A 64 -6.11 -6.48 -2.17
N GLY A 65 -6.13 -5.30 -2.79
CA GLY A 65 -4.98 -4.77 -3.53
C GLY A 65 -3.80 -4.46 -2.61
N LEU A 66 -4.05 -3.76 -1.49
CA LEU A 66 -3.03 -3.43 -0.49
C LEU A 66 -2.37 -4.69 0.11
N ASN A 67 -3.16 -5.74 0.36
CA ASN A 67 -2.65 -7.01 0.88
C ASN A 67 -1.65 -7.70 -0.07
N GLN A 68 -1.82 -7.54 -1.40
CA GLN A 68 -0.88 -8.10 -2.37
C GLN A 68 0.53 -7.51 -2.26
N VAL A 69 0.64 -6.30 -1.77
CA VAL A 69 1.93 -5.62 -1.55
C VAL A 69 2.41 -5.68 -0.09
N GLY A 70 1.68 -6.40 0.79
CA GLY A 70 2.08 -6.65 2.17
C GLY A 70 1.44 -5.76 3.23
N LEU A 71 0.56 -4.83 2.84
CA LEU A 71 -0.14 -3.95 3.79
C LEU A 71 -1.38 -4.65 4.36
N GLY A 72 -1.57 -4.61 5.69
CA GLY A 72 -2.71 -5.22 6.37
C GLY A 72 -2.67 -6.75 6.48
N VAL A 73 -1.54 -7.38 6.16
CA VAL A 73 -1.28 -8.82 6.31
C VAL A 73 0.07 -9.05 6.95
N LYS A 74 0.30 -10.25 7.46
CA LYS A 74 1.63 -10.62 7.97
C LYS A 74 2.67 -10.58 6.83
N THR A 75 3.83 -10.02 7.12
CA THR A 75 4.97 -10.00 6.19
C THR A 75 5.69 -11.34 6.16
N GLY A 76 5.52 -12.14 7.21
CA GLY A 76 6.21 -13.41 7.40
C GLY A 76 7.64 -13.27 7.90
N ILE A 77 8.00 -12.11 8.48
CA ILE A 77 9.33 -11.92 9.07
C ILE A 77 9.62 -13.00 10.14
N ASP A 78 10.86 -13.39 10.24
CA ASP A 78 11.37 -14.40 11.18
C ASP A 78 11.45 -13.90 12.65
N LEU A 79 10.50 -13.07 13.05
CA LEU A 79 10.34 -12.58 14.42
C LEU A 79 9.01 -13.03 15.04
N PRO A 80 8.97 -13.28 16.35
CA PRO A 80 7.74 -13.63 17.05
C PRO A 80 6.79 -12.41 17.12
N ASN A 81 5.48 -12.70 17.34
CA ASN A 81 4.46 -11.70 17.65
C ASN A 81 4.25 -10.61 16.59
N GLU A 82 4.42 -10.96 15.31
CA GLU A 82 4.14 -10.03 14.20
C GLU A 82 2.67 -9.57 14.22
N THR A 83 2.43 -8.26 14.16
CA THR A 83 1.10 -7.64 14.01
C THR A 83 0.85 -7.21 12.56
N ILE A 84 -0.42 -7.19 12.17
CA ILE A 84 -0.86 -6.72 10.84
C ILE A 84 -1.17 -5.21 10.80
N GLY A 85 -0.88 -4.48 11.89
CA GLY A 85 -1.33 -3.11 12.07
C GLY A 85 -2.76 -3.04 12.59
N GLN A 86 -3.44 -1.91 12.36
CA GLN A 86 -4.82 -1.69 12.81
C GLN A 86 -5.71 -1.45 11.59
N ILE A 87 -6.70 -2.31 11.42
CA ILE A 87 -7.64 -2.31 10.30
C ILE A 87 -9.04 -2.07 10.85
N GLU A 88 -9.64 -0.94 10.52
CA GLU A 88 -10.91 -0.51 11.08
C GLU A 88 -12.10 -0.77 10.12
N PRO A 89 -13.31 -1.04 10.64
CA PRO A 89 -14.52 -1.18 9.81
C PRO A 89 -14.90 0.12 9.10
N LEU A 90 -15.28 0.05 7.82
CA LEU A 90 -15.71 1.22 7.04
C LEU A 90 -17.19 1.57 7.18
N THR A 91 -17.90 0.92 8.11
CA THR A 91 -19.37 0.79 8.16
C THR A 91 -20.15 2.09 8.40
N ASN A 92 -19.58 3.07 9.09
CA ASN A 92 -20.40 4.19 9.63
C ASN A 92 -20.09 5.56 9.03
N ASN A 93 -19.04 5.68 8.23
CA ASN A 93 -18.65 6.95 7.64
C ASN A 93 -18.07 6.75 6.23
N PRO A 94 -18.86 7.05 5.19
CA PRO A 94 -18.40 6.96 3.81
C PRO A 94 -17.11 7.75 3.53
N GLY A 95 -16.80 8.78 4.31
CA GLY A 95 -15.57 9.56 4.22
C GLY A 95 -14.32 8.72 4.53
N ASN A 96 -14.43 7.72 5.41
CA ASN A 96 -13.34 6.83 5.79
C ASN A 96 -12.80 6.00 4.60
N TYR A 97 -13.67 5.64 3.66
CA TYR A 97 -13.28 4.96 2.43
C TYR A 97 -12.34 5.84 1.57
N LEU A 98 -12.63 7.13 1.48
CA LEU A 98 -11.75 8.07 0.78
C LEU A 98 -10.43 8.23 1.54
N ASP A 99 -10.48 8.34 2.88
CA ASP A 99 -9.27 8.45 3.71
C ASP A 99 -8.41 7.18 3.61
N LEU A 100 -9.02 6.00 3.54
CA LEU A 100 -8.32 4.75 3.24
C LEU A 100 -7.54 4.83 1.91
N SER A 101 -8.12 5.44 0.88
CA SER A 101 -7.49 5.54 -0.44
C SER A 101 -6.22 6.40 -0.49
N ILE A 102 -5.97 7.20 0.54
CA ILE A 102 -4.76 8.02 0.70
C ILE A 102 -3.90 7.58 1.90
N GLY A 103 -4.20 6.42 2.50
CA GLY A 103 -3.43 5.86 3.61
C GLY A 103 -3.68 6.53 4.97
N GLN A 104 -4.79 7.26 5.15
CA GLN A 104 -5.10 7.96 6.41
C GLN A 104 -6.14 7.25 7.29
N TYR A 105 -6.44 6.00 7.05
CA TYR A 105 -7.45 5.28 7.82
C TYR A 105 -6.90 4.03 8.51
N ASP A 106 -6.43 3.06 7.74
CA ASP A 106 -5.74 1.89 8.30
C ASP A 106 -4.30 2.28 8.71
N THR A 107 -3.75 1.63 9.74
CA THR A 107 -2.35 1.81 10.13
C THR A 107 -1.54 0.55 9.87
N TYR A 108 -0.29 0.74 9.49
CA TYR A 108 0.61 -0.35 9.10
C TYR A 108 1.93 -0.28 9.86
N THR A 109 2.56 -1.41 10.03
CA THR A 109 3.87 -1.46 10.69
C THR A 109 4.99 -1.00 9.74
N PRO A 110 6.12 -0.49 10.26
CA PRO A 110 7.26 -0.09 9.41
C PRO A 110 7.76 -1.22 8.50
N ILE A 111 7.72 -2.49 8.96
CA ILE A 111 8.14 -3.62 8.14
C ILE A 111 7.17 -3.88 6.98
N GLN A 112 5.85 -3.68 7.19
CA GLN A 112 4.88 -3.75 6.10
C GLN A 112 5.10 -2.64 5.06
N LEU A 113 5.38 -1.41 5.49
CA LEU A 113 5.70 -0.30 4.59
C LEU A 113 6.99 -0.59 3.80
N SER A 114 8.02 -1.15 4.44
CA SER A 114 9.25 -1.59 3.76
C SER A 114 8.97 -2.68 2.73
N GLN A 115 8.16 -3.68 3.09
CA GLN A 115 7.78 -4.76 2.16
C GLN A 115 6.97 -4.23 0.98
N TYR A 116 6.03 -3.28 1.21
CA TYR A 116 5.26 -2.60 0.17
C TYR A 116 6.17 -1.94 -0.88
N ILE A 117 7.06 -1.07 -0.45
CA ILE A 117 7.99 -0.37 -1.35
C ILE A 117 8.92 -1.35 -2.05
N SER A 118 9.45 -2.35 -1.32
CA SER A 118 10.31 -3.39 -1.89
C SER A 118 9.57 -4.21 -2.95
N THR A 119 8.28 -4.51 -2.75
CA THR A 119 7.46 -5.25 -3.72
C THR A 119 7.33 -4.48 -5.04
N ILE A 120 7.07 -3.16 -4.98
CA ILE A 120 7.00 -2.30 -6.17
C ILE A 120 8.38 -2.24 -6.85
N ALA A 121 9.45 -1.99 -6.10
CA ALA A 121 10.81 -1.91 -6.62
C ALA A 121 11.24 -3.24 -7.28
N ASN A 122 10.81 -4.38 -6.73
CA ASN A 122 11.10 -5.74 -7.20
C ASN A 122 10.09 -6.25 -8.24
N ASN A 123 9.56 -5.36 -9.09
CA ASN A 123 8.65 -5.71 -10.19
C ASN A 123 7.42 -6.53 -9.76
N GLY A 124 6.89 -6.21 -8.58
CA GLY A 124 5.68 -6.83 -8.04
C GLY A 124 5.89 -8.17 -7.31
N TYR A 125 7.11 -8.65 -7.17
CA TYR A 125 7.41 -9.82 -6.37
C TYR A 125 7.53 -9.44 -4.89
N ARG A 126 6.59 -9.90 -4.08
CA ARG A 126 6.62 -9.74 -2.62
C ARG A 126 7.48 -10.82 -1.99
N VAL A 127 8.56 -10.39 -1.33
CA VAL A 127 9.54 -11.28 -0.70
C VAL A 127 9.33 -11.27 0.82
N GLN A 128 9.48 -12.43 1.44
CA GLN A 128 9.49 -12.58 2.89
C GLN A 128 10.71 -11.88 3.47
N PRO A 129 10.55 -10.87 4.35
CA PRO A 129 11.68 -10.29 5.05
C PRO A 129 12.24 -11.27 6.09
N HIS A 130 13.53 -11.19 6.33
CA HIS A 130 14.20 -11.97 7.38
C HIS A 130 15.35 -11.19 8.00
N ILE A 131 15.61 -11.41 9.28
CA ILE A 131 16.73 -10.84 10.02
C ILE A 131 17.89 -11.82 10.07
N GLY A 132 17.58 -13.11 10.25
CA GLY A 132 18.58 -14.16 10.20
C GLY A 132 19.21 -14.26 8.80
N LEU A 133 20.53 -14.25 8.71
CA LEU A 133 21.26 -14.40 7.46
C LEU A 133 21.81 -15.81 7.28
N ALA A 134 22.33 -16.36 8.38
CA ALA A 134 22.91 -17.70 8.37
C ALA A 134 22.88 -18.30 9.79
N ILE A 135 22.88 -19.61 9.85
CA ILE A 135 23.11 -20.41 11.05
C ILE A 135 24.55 -20.93 10.95
N HIS A 136 25.28 -20.80 12.04
CA HIS A 136 26.67 -21.22 12.14
C HIS A 136 26.80 -22.40 13.11
N ASP A 137 27.77 -23.25 12.90
CA ASP A 137 28.10 -24.30 13.84
C ASP A 137 28.63 -23.67 15.14
N ALA A 138 28.30 -24.30 16.28
CA ALA A 138 28.85 -23.90 17.58
C ALA A 138 30.38 -24.12 17.63
N THR A 139 31.09 -23.17 18.23
CA THR A 139 32.51 -23.29 18.49
C THR A 139 32.79 -23.19 19.98
N ASN A 140 33.95 -23.67 20.42
CA ASN A 140 34.42 -23.54 21.81
C ASN A 140 35.18 -22.21 22.05
N SER A 141 35.03 -21.23 21.17
CA SER A 141 35.71 -19.95 21.21
C SER A 141 34.71 -18.81 20.86
N ASP A 142 35.12 -17.56 21.08
CA ASP A 142 34.35 -16.37 20.71
C ASP A 142 34.29 -16.11 19.17
N GLN A 143 34.86 -16.99 18.38
CA GLN A 143 34.82 -16.88 16.92
C GLN A 143 33.56 -17.54 16.36
N VAL A 144 32.99 -16.92 15.30
CA VAL A 144 31.89 -17.49 14.58
C VAL A 144 32.33 -18.73 13.82
N GLY A 145 31.64 -19.83 14.01
CA GLY A 145 31.91 -21.11 13.33
C GLY A 145 31.61 -21.08 11.85
N PRO A 146 31.88 -22.18 11.14
CA PRO A 146 31.49 -22.33 9.74
C PRO A 146 29.99 -22.15 9.53
N VAL A 147 29.60 -21.66 8.34
CA VAL A 147 28.19 -21.55 7.98
C VAL A 147 27.62 -22.96 7.83
N LYS A 148 26.62 -23.29 8.68
CA LYS A 148 25.87 -24.53 8.62
C LYS A 148 24.71 -24.45 7.62
N ASP A 149 23.99 -23.34 7.65
CA ASP A 149 22.86 -23.10 6.74
C ASP A 149 22.73 -21.60 6.45
N LYS A 150 22.23 -21.27 5.24
CA LYS A 150 21.94 -19.90 4.83
C LYS A 150 20.44 -19.69 4.73
N ILE A 151 19.94 -18.69 5.42
CA ILE A 151 18.53 -18.28 5.33
C ILE A 151 18.35 -17.49 4.03
N LYS A 152 17.35 -17.91 3.23
CA LYS A 152 16.97 -17.25 1.99
C LYS A 152 15.55 -16.73 2.11
N GLY A 153 15.32 -15.51 1.62
CA GLY A 153 13.98 -14.97 1.51
C GLY A 153 13.15 -15.72 0.47
N ASN A 154 11.90 -16.04 0.82
CA ASN A 154 10.95 -16.70 -0.06
C ASN A 154 10.11 -15.66 -0.81
N ILE A 155 9.75 -15.91 -2.06
CA ILE A 155 8.72 -15.14 -2.77
C ILE A 155 7.37 -15.59 -2.21
N LEU A 156 6.62 -14.66 -1.60
CA LEU A 156 5.30 -14.92 -1.03
C LEU A 156 4.20 -14.89 -2.10
N ASN A 157 4.27 -13.90 -2.98
CA ASN A 157 3.38 -13.77 -4.15
C ASN A 157 3.98 -12.80 -5.18
N LYS A 158 3.36 -12.78 -6.35
CA LYS A 158 3.48 -11.69 -7.32
C LYS A 158 2.15 -10.95 -7.37
N VAL A 159 2.18 -9.62 -7.44
CA VAL A 159 0.97 -8.81 -7.62
C VAL A 159 0.30 -9.12 -8.97
N ASN A 160 -1.01 -8.96 -9.05
CA ASN A 160 -1.79 -9.27 -10.25
C ASN A 160 -1.69 -8.19 -11.35
N ASN A 161 -0.89 -7.17 -11.13
CA ASN A 161 -0.69 -6.08 -12.07
C ASN A 161 0.28 -6.47 -13.18
N SER A 162 0.07 -5.90 -14.38
CA SER A 162 1.00 -6.03 -15.49
C SER A 162 2.33 -5.33 -15.19
N GLN A 163 3.38 -5.67 -15.94
CA GLN A 163 4.67 -5.00 -15.80
C GLN A 163 4.57 -3.51 -16.13
N ASP A 164 3.78 -3.15 -17.17
CA ASP A 164 3.59 -1.75 -17.56
C ASP A 164 2.94 -0.92 -16.45
N GLU A 165 1.93 -1.46 -15.76
CA GLU A 165 1.30 -0.79 -14.60
C GLU A 165 2.29 -0.60 -13.44
N ILE A 166 3.14 -1.60 -13.17
CA ILE A 166 4.18 -1.50 -12.14
C ILE A 166 5.22 -0.45 -12.53
N ASP A 167 5.64 -0.43 -13.78
CA ASP A 167 6.63 0.53 -14.27
C ASP A 167 6.08 1.96 -14.28
N GLU A 168 4.79 2.14 -14.56
CA GLU A 168 4.09 3.42 -14.44
C GLU A 168 4.13 3.96 -13.00
N VAL A 169 3.82 3.10 -12.01
CA VAL A 169 3.91 3.47 -10.58
C VAL A 169 5.35 3.79 -10.17
N LYS A 170 6.32 2.99 -10.60
CA LYS A 170 7.76 3.24 -10.34
C LYS A 170 8.21 4.58 -10.92
N GLN A 171 7.76 4.93 -12.13
CA GLN A 171 8.05 6.23 -12.73
C GLN A 171 7.45 7.37 -11.89
N GLY A 172 6.18 7.25 -11.47
CA GLY A 172 5.54 8.24 -10.61
C GLY A 172 6.29 8.47 -9.30
N PHE A 173 6.74 7.40 -8.64
CA PHE A 173 7.58 7.52 -7.44
C PHE A 173 8.92 8.17 -7.72
N LYS A 174 9.57 7.81 -8.82
CA LYS A 174 10.86 8.42 -9.22
C LYS A 174 10.74 9.91 -9.52
N MET A 175 9.59 10.37 -10.03
CA MET A 175 9.35 11.79 -10.32
C MET A 175 9.15 12.62 -9.05
N ALA A 176 8.85 11.98 -7.89
CA ALA A 176 8.64 12.66 -6.60
C ALA A 176 9.96 13.07 -5.93
N PHE A 177 11.10 12.60 -6.43
CA PHE A 177 12.46 12.90 -5.97
C PHE A 177 13.24 13.70 -7.02
#